data_f8522848845e3614a2a1f2d63239d316
#
_entry.id   f8522848845e3614a2a1f2d63239d316
#
_cell.length_a   1.000
_cell.length_b   1.000
_cell.length_c   1.000
_cell.angle_alpha   90.00
_cell.angle_beta   90.00
_cell.angle_gamma   90.00
#
_symmetry.space_group_name_H-M   'P 1'
#
loop_
_entity.id
_entity.type
_entity.pdbx_description
1 polymer ?
#
loop_
_entity_poly.entity_id
_entity_poly.type
_entity_poly.pdbx_seq_one_letter_code
_entity_poly.pdbx_strand_id
1 'polypeptide(L)'
;MASKAIGFLNFKFGADLSQFERAMTKAQKKLKKFGNQLQKTGKSMTMGLTLPIVGLGVASVKAFDEQAKAIAQVEAGLKSTGNQVGFTSEKLQQMAADLQKTTIFGDEEILKGATAQLLTFTNITGEQFAKTQEIALDLATRLDGDLKSASIMLGKALNDPI
;
A
#
# COMPACT_ATOMS: atom_id res chain seq x y z
N MET A 1 -65.40 -22.43 -55.62
CA MET A 1 -64.73 -21.97 -54.38
C MET A 1 -63.97 -20.70 -54.73
N ALA A 2 -64.43 -19.55 -54.23
CA ALA A 2 -63.85 -18.26 -54.56
C ALA A 2 -62.70 -17.93 -53.64
N SER A 3 -61.52 -17.78 -54.22
CA SER A 3 -60.31 -17.33 -53.51
C SER A 3 -60.40 -15.80 -53.26
N LYS A 4 -60.45 -15.40 -52.01
CA LYS A 4 -60.42 -14.00 -51.59
C LYS A 4 -58.99 -13.49 -51.69
N ALA A 5 -58.72 -12.60 -52.66
CA ALA A 5 -57.45 -11.89 -52.75
C ALA A 5 -57.38 -10.85 -51.59
N ILE A 6 -56.39 -11.03 -50.71
CA ILE A 6 -56.04 -10.06 -49.66
C ILE A 6 -55.22 -8.96 -50.33
N GLY A 7 -55.83 -7.75 -50.42
CA GLY A 7 -55.15 -6.59 -50.98
C GLY A 7 -54.01 -6.15 -50.09
N PHE A 8 -52.80 -6.05 -50.62
CA PHE A 8 -51.65 -5.45 -49.96
C PHE A 8 -51.79 -3.92 -49.93
N LEU A 9 -51.96 -3.39 -48.73
CA LEU A 9 -52.01 -1.93 -48.52
C LEU A 9 -50.57 -1.43 -48.35
N ASN A 10 -50.02 -0.72 -49.31
CA ASN A 10 -48.67 -0.20 -49.31
C ASN A 10 -48.70 1.23 -48.76
N PHE A 11 -48.33 1.41 -47.50
CA PHE A 11 -48.17 2.77 -46.88
C PHE A 11 -46.75 3.26 -47.16
N LYS A 12 -46.61 4.31 -47.98
CA LYS A 12 -45.38 5.07 -48.12
C LYS A 12 -45.40 6.21 -47.08
N PHE A 13 -44.64 6.05 -45.99
CA PHE A 13 -44.36 7.11 -45.06
C PHE A 13 -43.28 8.04 -45.64
N GLY A 14 -43.66 9.18 -46.15
CA GLY A 14 -42.76 10.28 -46.53
C GLY A 14 -42.44 11.14 -45.30
N ALA A 15 -41.51 10.71 -44.45
CA ALA A 15 -41.02 11.55 -43.41
C ALA A 15 -39.90 12.45 -43.97
N ASP A 16 -40.04 13.76 -43.82
CA ASP A 16 -38.96 14.71 -44.10
C ASP A 16 -37.91 14.63 -42.99
N LEU A 17 -36.87 13.83 -43.22
CA LEU A 17 -35.79 13.61 -42.27
C LEU A 17 -34.73 14.71 -42.31
N SER A 18 -34.87 15.71 -43.16
CA SER A 18 -33.85 16.78 -43.32
C SER A 18 -33.56 17.56 -42.04
N GLN A 19 -34.60 17.83 -41.24
CA GLN A 19 -34.43 18.49 -39.94
C GLN A 19 -33.75 17.57 -38.92
N PHE A 20 -34.04 16.26 -38.92
CA PHE A 20 -33.42 15.27 -38.08
C PHE A 20 -31.93 15.09 -38.41
N GLU A 21 -31.58 15.00 -39.70
CA GLU A 21 -30.19 14.89 -40.16
C GLU A 21 -29.38 16.14 -39.79
N ARG A 22 -29.96 17.33 -39.94
CA ARG A 22 -29.30 18.58 -39.49
C ARG A 22 -29.11 18.63 -37.97
N ALA A 23 -30.07 18.16 -37.20
CA ALA A 23 -29.97 18.07 -35.74
C ALA A 23 -28.91 17.06 -35.32
N MET A 24 -28.87 15.88 -35.95
CA MET A 24 -27.89 14.84 -35.73
C MET A 24 -26.46 15.30 -36.06
N THR A 25 -26.27 15.98 -37.20
CA THR A 25 -25.00 16.58 -37.61
C THR A 25 -24.50 17.63 -36.58
N LYS A 26 -25.42 18.50 -36.09
CA LYS A 26 -25.08 19.45 -35.04
C LYS A 26 -24.71 18.77 -33.72
N ALA A 27 -25.40 17.70 -33.34
CA ALA A 27 -25.10 16.91 -32.16
C ALA A 27 -23.73 16.23 -32.26
N GLN A 28 -23.44 15.61 -33.40
CA GLN A 28 -22.14 14.99 -33.67
C GLN A 28 -20.98 16.01 -33.62
N LYS A 29 -21.15 17.19 -34.22
CA LYS A 29 -20.13 18.26 -34.12
C LYS A 29 -19.91 18.72 -32.68
N LYS A 30 -20.98 18.86 -31.88
CA LYS A 30 -20.87 19.20 -30.45
C LYS A 30 -20.17 18.10 -29.65
N LEU A 31 -20.51 16.84 -29.88
CA LEU A 31 -19.88 15.70 -29.23
C LEU A 31 -18.37 15.58 -29.58
N LYS A 32 -18.03 15.80 -30.86
CA LYS A 32 -16.63 15.83 -31.28
C LYS A 32 -15.83 16.96 -30.64
N LYS A 33 -16.43 18.16 -30.55
CA LYS A 33 -15.79 19.30 -29.86
C LYS A 33 -15.63 19.04 -28.37
N PHE A 34 -16.64 18.47 -27.74
CA PHE A 34 -16.58 18.08 -26.32
C PHE A 34 -15.55 16.97 -26.07
N GLY A 35 -15.49 15.93 -26.92
CA GLY A 35 -14.47 14.90 -26.86
C GLY A 35 -13.05 15.43 -26.98
N ASN A 36 -12.80 16.35 -27.92
CA ASN A 36 -11.50 17.02 -28.07
C ASN A 36 -11.15 17.89 -26.85
N GLN A 37 -12.15 18.52 -26.22
CA GLN A 37 -11.94 19.31 -25.02
C GLN A 37 -11.64 18.41 -23.81
N LEU A 38 -12.32 17.29 -23.65
CA LEU A 38 -12.04 16.26 -22.64
C LEU A 38 -10.64 15.68 -22.83
N GLN A 39 -10.23 15.42 -24.08
CA GLN A 39 -8.89 14.90 -24.35
C GLN A 39 -7.79 15.90 -24.00
N LYS A 40 -8.00 17.20 -24.25
CA LYS A 40 -7.06 18.26 -23.81
C LYS A 40 -7.04 18.37 -22.28
N THR A 41 -8.20 18.38 -21.63
CA THR A 41 -8.32 18.41 -20.18
C THR A 41 -7.73 17.14 -19.55
N GLY A 42 -7.99 15.96 -20.13
CA GLY A 42 -7.41 14.70 -19.69
C GLY A 42 -5.88 14.69 -19.74
N LYS A 43 -5.26 15.22 -20.81
CA LYS A 43 -3.79 15.36 -20.89
C LYS A 43 -3.23 16.29 -19.81
N SER A 44 -3.87 17.43 -19.55
CA SER A 44 -3.43 18.34 -18.48
C SER A 44 -3.64 17.76 -17.09
N MET A 45 -4.73 17.02 -16.86
CA MET A 45 -4.96 16.28 -15.61
C MET A 45 -3.98 15.14 -15.44
N THR A 46 -3.62 14.42 -16.52
CA THR A 46 -2.62 13.34 -16.45
C THR A 46 -1.24 13.89 -16.10
N MET A 47 -0.83 15.02 -16.67
CA MET A 47 0.45 15.66 -16.34
C MET A 47 0.45 16.33 -14.96
N GLY A 48 -0.68 16.92 -14.53
CA GLY A 48 -0.75 17.67 -13.27
C GLY A 48 -1.14 16.85 -12.04
N LEU A 49 -1.94 15.81 -12.19
CA LEU A 49 -2.52 15.04 -11.10
C LEU A 49 -2.16 13.54 -11.14
N THR A 50 -2.17 12.92 -12.33
CA THR A 50 -1.98 11.46 -12.43
C THR A 50 -0.52 11.05 -12.17
N LEU A 51 0.46 11.82 -12.64
CA LEU A 51 1.88 11.52 -12.37
C LEU A 51 2.24 11.60 -10.88
N PRO A 52 1.83 12.65 -10.13
CA PRO A 52 2.02 12.66 -8.67
C PRO A 52 1.27 11.52 -7.96
N ILE A 53 0.03 11.21 -8.36
CA ILE A 53 -0.77 10.15 -7.76
C ILE A 53 -0.16 8.77 -8.04
N VAL A 54 0.33 8.52 -9.26
CA VAL A 54 1.05 7.28 -9.59
C VAL A 54 2.35 7.18 -8.80
N GLY A 55 3.09 8.28 -8.67
CA GLY A 55 4.30 8.34 -7.84
C GLY A 55 4.03 8.01 -6.37
N LEU A 56 2.98 8.58 -5.80
CA LEU A 56 2.52 8.26 -4.44
C LEU A 56 2.06 6.79 -4.33
N GLY A 57 1.35 6.27 -5.34
CA GLY A 57 0.91 4.88 -5.37
C GLY A 57 2.08 3.89 -5.36
N VAL A 58 3.11 4.12 -6.15
CA VAL A 58 4.33 3.27 -6.19
C VAL A 58 5.10 3.35 -4.87
N ALA A 59 5.23 4.54 -4.27
CA ALA A 59 5.86 4.69 -2.96
C ALA A 59 5.08 3.96 -1.86
N SER A 60 3.75 4.04 -1.89
CA SER A 60 2.87 3.36 -0.93
C SER A 60 2.94 1.84 -1.06
N VAL A 61 3.00 1.30 -2.29
CA VAL A 61 3.16 -0.15 -2.53
C VAL A 61 4.51 -0.64 -2.01
N LYS A 62 5.59 0.12 -2.25
CA LYS A 62 6.92 -0.22 -1.74
C LYS A 62 6.98 -0.18 -0.21
N ALA A 63 6.42 0.85 0.42
CA ALA A 63 6.34 0.95 1.88
C ALA A 63 5.52 -0.22 2.47
N PHE A 64 4.42 -0.59 1.85
CA PHE A 64 3.62 -1.74 2.26
C PHE A 64 4.40 -3.07 2.16
N ASP A 65 5.18 -3.27 1.08
CA ASP A 65 6.02 -4.45 0.91
C ASP A 65 7.13 -4.53 1.98
N GLU A 66 7.75 -3.41 2.33
CA GLU A 66 8.75 -3.33 3.40
C GLU A 66 8.14 -3.65 4.77
N GLN A 67 6.97 -3.10 5.07
CA GLN A 67 6.22 -3.39 6.29
C GLN A 67 5.84 -4.87 6.37
N ALA A 68 5.30 -5.45 5.29
CA ALA A 68 4.93 -6.86 5.24
C ALA A 68 6.14 -7.78 5.48
N LYS A 69 7.30 -7.46 4.91
CA LYS A 69 8.55 -8.18 5.15
C LYS A 69 9.02 -8.09 6.61
N ALA A 70 8.89 -6.90 7.22
CA ALA A 70 9.25 -6.71 8.62
C ALA A 70 8.39 -7.59 9.54
N ILE A 71 7.08 -7.59 9.33
CA ILE A 71 6.14 -8.42 10.09
C ILE A 71 6.44 -9.91 9.89
N ALA A 72 6.66 -10.36 8.64
CA ALA A 72 6.98 -11.74 8.35
C ALA A 72 8.27 -12.22 9.04
N GLN A 73 9.29 -11.37 9.19
CA GLN A 73 10.50 -11.68 9.93
C GLN A 73 10.23 -11.86 11.44
N VAL A 74 9.40 -10.99 12.03
CA VAL A 74 8.99 -11.10 13.43
C VAL A 74 8.20 -12.38 13.67
N GLU A 75 7.24 -12.70 12.82
CA GLU A 75 6.44 -13.93 12.89
C GLU A 75 7.30 -15.19 12.75
N ALA A 76 8.26 -15.18 11.83
CA ALA A 76 9.23 -16.26 11.69
C ALA A 76 10.09 -16.42 12.95
N GLY A 77 10.54 -15.31 13.55
CA GLY A 77 11.27 -15.28 14.81
C GLY A 77 10.44 -15.87 15.96
N LEU A 78 9.20 -15.43 16.13
CA LEU A 78 8.28 -15.95 17.15
C LEU A 78 8.06 -17.45 16.99
N LYS A 79 7.81 -17.90 15.75
CA LYS A 79 7.59 -19.31 15.45
C LYS A 79 8.84 -20.17 15.73
N SER A 80 10.02 -19.70 15.34
CA SER A 80 11.28 -20.47 15.51
C SER A 80 11.71 -20.60 16.96
N THR A 81 11.35 -19.63 17.80
CA THR A 81 11.67 -19.61 19.24
C THR A 81 10.54 -20.12 20.13
N GLY A 82 9.44 -20.63 19.55
CA GLY A 82 8.30 -21.13 20.32
C GLY A 82 7.62 -20.04 21.15
N ASN A 83 7.68 -18.79 20.70
CA ASN A 83 7.10 -17.62 21.37
C ASN A 83 7.60 -17.39 22.81
N GLN A 84 8.85 -17.72 23.08
CA GLN A 84 9.45 -17.59 24.43
C GLN A 84 9.48 -16.14 24.93
N VAL A 85 9.49 -15.17 24.02
CA VAL A 85 9.48 -13.74 24.38
C VAL A 85 8.24 -13.33 25.18
N GLY A 86 7.12 -14.06 25.04
CA GLY A 86 5.88 -13.81 25.77
C GLY A 86 5.00 -12.70 25.16
N PHE A 87 5.28 -12.27 23.94
CA PHE A 87 4.49 -11.25 23.20
C PHE A 87 3.93 -11.83 21.90
N THR A 88 2.75 -11.37 21.49
CA THR A 88 2.22 -11.67 20.16
C THR A 88 2.85 -10.78 19.09
N SER A 89 2.70 -11.15 17.80
CA SER A 89 3.16 -10.33 16.66
C SER A 89 2.55 -8.93 16.70
N GLU A 90 1.24 -8.83 16.98
CA GLU A 90 0.53 -7.55 17.08
C GLU A 90 1.07 -6.68 18.21
N LYS A 91 1.40 -7.29 19.35
CA LYS A 91 1.98 -6.54 20.49
C LYS A 91 3.36 -6.01 20.15
N LEU A 92 4.20 -6.78 19.46
CA LEU A 92 5.52 -6.35 19.01
C LEU A 92 5.43 -5.24 17.95
N GLN A 93 4.45 -5.32 17.04
CA GLN A 93 4.17 -4.24 16.08
C GLN A 93 3.73 -2.96 16.80
N GLN A 94 2.84 -3.08 17.78
CA GLN A 94 2.42 -1.92 18.58
C GLN A 94 3.59 -1.27 19.33
N MET A 95 4.48 -2.08 19.91
CA MET A 95 5.68 -1.58 20.59
C MET A 95 6.60 -0.84 19.61
N ALA A 96 6.81 -1.36 18.39
CA ALA A 96 7.60 -0.68 17.37
C ALA A 96 6.95 0.66 16.95
N ALA A 97 5.63 0.68 16.74
CA ALA A 97 4.89 1.89 16.41
C ALA A 97 4.91 2.95 17.54
N ASP A 98 4.98 2.53 18.79
CA ASP A 98 5.13 3.45 19.91
C ASP A 98 6.55 4.01 20.00
N LEU A 99 7.57 3.18 19.80
CA LEU A 99 8.98 3.60 19.80
C LEU A 99 9.32 4.51 18.62
N GLN A 100 8.69 4.35 17.46
CA GLN A 100 8.82 5.25 16.31
C GLN A 100 8.47 6.70 16.66
N LYS A 101 7.50 6.92 17.55
CA LYS A 101 7.04 8.25 17.94
C LYS A 101 8.10 9.04 18.74
N THR A 102 9.04 8.35 19.37
CA THR A 102 10.03 8.91 20.29
C THR A 102 11.46 8.76 19.81
N THR A 103 11.69 8.08 18.66
CA THR A 103 13.01 7.81 18.10
C THR A 103 13.09 8.28 16.64
N ILE A 104 14.28 8.20 16.06
CA ILE A 104 14.52 8.53 14.64
C ILE A 104 14.24 7.36 13.69
N PHE A 105 13.92 6.18 14.21
CA PHE A 105 13.74 4.94 13.44
C PHE A 105 12.26 4.74 13.10
N GLY A 106 11.97 4.26 11.88
CA GLY A 106 10.64 3.82 11.47
C GLY A 106 10.24 2.50 12.14
N ASP A 107 8.94 2.23 12.25
CA ASP A 107 8.43 1.00 12.88
C ASP A 107 8.88 -0.26 12.12
N GLU A 108 8.93 -0.24 10.79
CA GLU A 108 9.48 -1.33 9.99
C GLU A 108 10.98 -1.55 10.21
N GLU A 109 11.73 -0.48 10.45
CA GLU A 109 13.15 -0.56 10.77
C GLU A 109 13.37 -1.12 12.17
N ILE A 110 12.56 -0.72 13.13
CA ILE A 110 12.56 -1.27 14.50
C ILE A 110 12.21 -2.76 14.48
N LEU A 111 11.19 -3.15 13.72
CA LEU A 111 10.79 -4.55 13.58
C LEU A 111 11.91 -5.43 13.00
N LYS A 112 12.60 -4.96 11.96
CA LYS A 112 13.70 -5.71 11.31
C LYS A 112 15.01 -5.64 12.08
N GLY A 113 15.39 -4.44 12.51
CA GLY A 113 16.70 -4.16 13.09
C GLY A 113 16.81 -4.48 14.58
N ALA A 114 15.72 -4.29 15.33
CA ALA A 114 15.71 -4.58 16.75
C ALA A 114 14.89 -5.83 17.10
N THR A 115 13.58 -5.79 16.86
CA THR A 115 12.66 -6.84 17.30
C THR A 115 13.06 -8.22 16.78
N ALA A 116 13.21 -8.37 15.45
CA ALA A 116 13.55 -9.66 14.84
C ALA A 116 14.93 -10.18 15.28
N GLN A 117 15.89 -9.28 15.53
CA GLN A 117 17.22 -9.68 16.00
C GLN A 117 17.18 -10.14 17.47
N LEU A 118 16.48 -9.40 18.33
CA LEU A 118 16.38 -9.73 19.76
C LEU A 118 15.58 -11.03 19.99
N LEU A 119 14.59 -11.35 19.14
CA LEU A 119 13.85 -12.61 19.20
C LEU A 119 14.75 -13.86 19.07
N THR A 120 15.95 -13.73 18.49
CA THR A 120 16.91 -14.85 18.42
C THR A 120 17.53 -15.20 19.76
N PHE A 121 17.45 -14.32 20.75
CA PHE A 121 17.96 -14.51 22.11
C PHE A 121 16.84 -14.92 23.05
N THR A 122 16.62 -16.22 23.22
CA THR A 122 15.46 -16.80 23.93
C THR A 122 15.42 -16.52 25.41
N ASN A 123 16.54 -16.10 26.01
CA ASN A 123 16.62 -15.69 27.41
C ASN A 123 16.13 -14.26 27.68
N ILE A 124 15.95 -13.44 26.64
CA ILE A 124 15.47 -12.07 26.77
C ILE A 124 13.94 -12.08 26.56
N THR A 125 13.18 -11.98 27.65
CA THR A 125 11.72 -12.17 27.62
C THR A 125 10.98 -11.05 28.35
N GLY A 126 9.68 -10.89 28.09
CA GLY A 126 8.79 -9.98 28.80
C GLY A 126 9.29 -8.53 28.88
N GLU A 127 9.25 -7.95 30.06
CA GLU A 127 9.70 -6.57 30.29
C GLU A 127 11.17 -6.34 29.93
N GLN A 128 12.03 -7.35 30.14
CA GLN A 128 13.44 -7.27 29.77
C GLN A 128 13.60 -7.09 28.25
N PHE A 129 12.79 -7.78 27.45
CA PHE A 129 12.80 -7.61 26.00
C PHE A 129 12.42 -6.18 25.58
N ALA A 130 11.37 -5.62 26.18
CA ALA A 130 10.94 -4.23 25.90
C ALA A 130 12.05 -3.24 26.21
N LYS A 131 12.67 -3.34 27.40
CA LYS A 131 13.78 -2.47 27.80
C LYS A 131 15.03 -2.65 26.92
N THR A 132 15.34 -3.88 26.55
CA THR A 132 16.47 -4.17 25.66
C THR A 132 16.26 -3.55 24.28
N GLN A 133 15.04 -3.53 23.80
CA GLN A 133 14.68 -2.88 22.53
C GLN A 133 14.90 -1.36 22.59
N GLU A 134 14.47 -0.69 23.65
CA GLU A 134 14.71 0.75 23.88
C GLU A 134 16.21 1.06 23.92
N ILE A 135 16.98 0.29 24.72
CA ILE A 135 18.44 0.48 24.82
C ILE A 135 19.14 0.23 23.49
N ALA A 136 18.65 -0.72 22.67
CA ALA A 136 19.20 -0.98 21.34
C ALA A 136 19.02 0.21 20.42
N LEU A 137 17.88 0.92 20.48
CA LEU A 137 17.60 2.13 19.71
C LEU A 137 18.54 3.28 20.13
N ASP A 138 18.74 3.46 21.44
CA ASP A 138 19.66 4.46 21.96
C ASP A 138 21.11 4.17 21.55
N LEU A 139 21.51 2.91 21.63
CA LEU A 139 22.85 2.45 21.22
C LEU A 139 23.05 2.64 19.71
N ALA A 140 22.03 2.29 18.89
CA ALA A 140 22.09 2.45 17.46
C ALA A 140 22.26 3.91 17.05
N THR A 141 21.59 4.83 17.74
CA THR A 141 21.76 6.27 17.50
C THR A 141 23.20 6.73 17.69
N ARG A 142 23.95 6.10 18.61
CA ARG A 142 25.38 6.35 18.83
C ARG A 142 26.30 5.61 17.87
N LEU A 143 25.80 4.57 17.23
CA LEU A 143 26.50 3.74 16.23
C LEU A 143 26.09 4.10 14.79
N ASP A 144 25.86 5.37 14.53
CA ASP A 144 25.56 5.92 13.19
C ASP A 144 24.27 5.34 12.55
N GLY A 145 23.33 4.90 13.40
CA GLY A 145 22.03 4.35 12.98
C GLY A 145 22.01 2.84 12.72
N ASP A 146 23.10 2.10 12.98
CA ASP A 146 23.11 0.64 12.77
C ASP A 146 22.35 -0.10 13.88
N LEU A 147 21.03 -0.12 13.76
CA LEU A 147 20.12 -0.74 14.70
C LEU A 147 20.31 -2.26 14.80
N LYS A 148 20.62 -2.91 13.68
CA LYS A 148 20.85 -4.36 13.65
C LYS A 148 22.07 -4.76 14.45
N SER A 149 23.20 -4.10 14.23
CA SER A 149 24.44 -4.37 14.98
C SER A 149 24.28 -4.05 16.45
N ALA A 150 23.65 -2.93 16.80
CA ALA A 150 23.36 -2.55 18.18
C ALA A 150 22.54 -3.64 18.91
N SER A 151 21.48 -4.12 18.27
CA SER A 151 20.60 -5.16 18.83
C SER A 151 21.33 -6.49 19.02
N ILE A 152 22.15 -6.90 18.05
CA ILE A 152 22.94 -8.14 18.16
C ILE A 152 24.00 -8.03 19.24
N MET A 153 24.69 -6.89 19.34
CA MET A 153 25.68 -6.64 20.38
C MET A 153 25.09 -6.74 21.79
N LEU A 154 23.95 -6.05 21.96
CA LEU A 154 23.23 -6.04 23.23
C LEU A 154 22.66 -7.41 23.58
N GLY A 155 22.07 -8.10 22.59
CA GLY A 155 21.58 -9.47 22.75
C GLY A 155 22.67 -10.43 23.19
N LYS A 156 23.85 -10.37 22.58
CA LYS A 156 25.02 -11.20 22.98
C LYS A 156 25.46 -10.87 24.41
N ALA A 157 25.58 -9.58 24.76
CA ALA A 157 25.99 -9.16 26.09
C ALA A 157 25.02 -9.64 27.20
N LEU A 158 23.74 -9.72 26.91
CA LEU A 158 22.73 -10.22 27.84
C LEU A 158 22.60 -11.75 27.85
N ASN A 159 22.98 -12.39 26.74
CA ASN A 159 22.94 -13.86 26.66
C ASN A 159 24.11 -14.53 27.30
N ASP A 160 25.29 -13.91 27.30
CA ASP A 160 26.52 -14.42 27.87
C ASP A 160 27.24 -13.29 28.65
N PRO A 161 26.73 -12.95 29.84
CA PRO A 161 27.37 -11.97 30.69
C PRO A 161 28.65 -12.57 31.25
N ILE A 162 29.79 -11.98 30.93
CA ILE A 162 31.12 -12.32 31.43
C ILE A 162 31.20 -12.09 32.96
#